data_13ab4bb244602d26fb314f80ddb2bdda
#
_entry.id   13ab4bb244602d26fb314f80ddb2bdda
#
_cell.length_a   1.000
_cell.length_b   1.000
_cell.length_c   1.000
_cell.angle_alpha   90.00
_cell.angle_beta   90.00
_cell.angle_gamma   90.00
#
_symmetry.space_group_name_H-M   'P 1'
#
loop_
_entity.id
_entity.type
_entity.pdbx_description
1 polymer ?
#
loop_
_entity_poly.entity_id
_entity_poly.type
_entity_poly.pdbx_seq_one_letter_code
_entity_poly.pdbx_strand_id
1 'polypeptide(L)'
;MNQAVETKKTFCRFCHVFCGLEVDVADGRVVEVRGDRDNPISEGYTCPKGRSEDDRINHPDRLRQCQKRSPDGLAPIETTQALDEIAAKLQQIISEHGPDSVA
;
A
#
# COMPACT_ATOMS: atom_id res chain seq x y z
N MET A 1 15.44 -16.70 21.52
CA MET A 1 16.44 -16.58 20.43
C MET A 1 16.40 -15.16 19.94
N ASN A 2 17.57 -14.50 19.90
CA ASN A 2 17.63 -13.13 19.40
C ASN A 2 17.40 -13.16 17.89
N GLN A 3 16.24 -12.70 17.42
CA GLN A 3 15.97 -12.57 16.01
C GLN A 3 16.90 -11.50 15.42
N ALA A 4 17.61 -11.83 14.35
CA ALA A 4 18.45 -10.88 13.64
C ALA A 4 17.55 -9.81 13.02
N VAL A 5 17.71 -8.56 13.45
CA VAL A 5 17.04 -7.41 12.87
C VAL A 5 17.92 -6.86 11.75
N GLU A 6 17.38 -6.69 10.57
CA GLU A 6 18.04 -6.08 9.43
C GLU A 6 17.47 -4.68 9.20
N THR A 7 18.33 -3.65 9.26
CA THR A 7 17.92 -2.28 8.94
C THR A 7 18.09 -2.00 7.45
N LYS A 8 17.04 -1.53 6.80
CA LYS A 8 17.03 -1.15 5.38
C LYS A 8 16.70 0.33 5.22
N LYS A 9 17.36 0.98 4.27
CA LYS A 9 17.04 2.36 3.87
C LYS A 9 16.05 2.37 2.72
N THR A 10 15.04 3.24 2.81
CA THR A 10 13.99 3.43 1.82
C THR A 10 13.44 4.85 1.89
N PHE A 11 12.29 5.11 1.31
CA PHE A 11 11.63 6.41 1.37
C PHE A 11 10.11 6.27 1.53
N CYS A 12 9.49 7.30 2.12
CA CYS A 12 8.05 7.38 2.30
C CYS A 12 7.36 7.70 0.97
N ARG A 13 6.24 7.03 0.66
CA ARG A 13 5.48 7.20 -0.58
C ARG A 13 4.10 7.86 -0.38
N PHE A 14 3.81 8.40 0.80
CA PHE A 14 2.52 9.03 1.05
C PHE A 14 2.30 10.35 0.30
N CYS A 15 3.35 11.12 0.14
CA CYS A 15 3.28 12.40 -0.56
C CYS A 15 4.56 12.65 -1.37
N HIS A 16 4.64 13.81 -2.04
CA HIS A 16 5.75 14.14 -2.93
C HIS A 16 7.03 14.63 -2.21
N VAL A 17 7.05 14.63 -0.87
CA VAL A 17 8.27 14.99 -0.10
C VAL A 17 9.28 13.86 -0.12
N PHE A 18 8.85 12.60 -0.22
CA PHE A 18 9.72 11.42 -0.28
C PHE A 18 10.75 11.36 0.86
N CYS A 19 10.32 11.63 2.09
CA CYS A 19 11.20 11.55 3.26
C CYS A 19 11.97 10.23 3.31
N GLY A 20 13.28 10.30 3.57
CA GLY A 20 14.11 9.10 3.78
C GLY A 20 13.70 8.35 5.04
N LEU A 21 13.62 7.05 4.95
CA LEU A 21 13.24 6.16 6.06
C LEU A 21 14.30 5.09 6.30
N GLU A 22 14.52 4.76 7.55
CA GLU A 22 15.11 3.49 7.98
C GLU A 22 14.02 2.57 8.49
N VAL A 23 14.07 1.32 8.03
CA VAL A 23 13.08 0.29 8.33
C VAL A 23 13.79 -0.92 8.91
N ASP A 24 13.42 -1.30 10.11
CA ASP A 24 13.89 -2.53 10.73
C ASP A 24 12.97 -3.69 10.38
N VAL A 25 13.58 -4.76 9.89
CA VAL A 25 12.88 -5.98 9.46
C VAL A 25 13.38 -7.17 10.27
N ALA A 26 12.45 -7.90 10.86
CA ALA A 26 12.70 -9.16 11.55
C ALA A 26 11.74 -10.23 11.02
N ASP A 27 12.26 -11.41 10.66
CA ASP A 27 11.48 -12.52 10.11
C ASP A 27 10.55 -12.14 8.93
N GLY A 28 11.04 -11.24 8.06
CA GLY A 28 10.28 -10.76 6.91
C GLY A 28 9.14 -9.77 7.26
N ARG A 29 9.08 -9.30 8.50
CA ARG A 29 8.09 -8.31 8.96
C ARG A 29 8.78 -6.99 9.32
N VAL A 30 8.16 -5.90 8.96
CA VAL A 30 8.54 -4.56 9.41
C VAL A 30 8.20 -4.44 10.90
N VAL A 31 9.20 -4.12 11.72
CA VAL A 31 9.03 -4.01 13.18
C VAL A 31 9.23 -2.59 13.70
N GLU A 32 9.93 -1.74 12.96
CA GLU A 32 10.09 -0.32 13.29
C GLU A 32 10.32 0.50 12.01
N VAL A 33 9.79 1.73 12.00
CA VAL A 33 10.04 2.72 10.94
C VAL A 33 10.41 4.05 11.56
N ARG A 34 11.53 4.64 11.11
CA ARG A 34 12.02 5.95 11.58
C ARG A 34 12.58 6.75 10.40
N GLY A 35 12.78 8.05 10.62
CA GLY A 35 13.43 8.90 9.62
C GLY A 35 14.92 8.56 9.47
N ASP A 36 15.41 8.51 8.23
CA ASP A 36 16.84 8.33 7.92
C ASP A 36 17.58 9.65 8.13
N ARG A 37 18.44 9.69 9.15
CA ARG A 37 19.22 10.88 9.50
C ARG A 37 20.33 11.19 8.48
N ASP A 38 20.75 10.21 7.72
CA ASP A 38 21.76 10.39 6.67
C ASP A 38 21.15 10.85 5.34
N ASN A 39 19.81 10.90 5.23
CA ASN A 39 19.16 11.39 4.04
C ASN A 39 19.40 12.90 3.88
N PRO A 40 20.02 13.37 2.77
CA PRO A 40 20.44 14.77 2.63
C PRO A 40 19.28 15.76 2.45
N ILE A 41 18.05 15.27 2.19
CA ILE A 41 16.87 16.11 1.97
C ILE A 41 16.04 16.21 3.24
N SER A 42 15.71 15.07 3.85
CA SER A 42 14.83 15.02 5.02
C SER A 42 15.56 15.03 6.37
N GLU A 43 16.86 14.72 6.39
CA GLU A 43 17.76 14.78 7.57
C GLU A 43 17.14 14.14 8.83
N GLY A 44 16.47 12.98 8.64
CA GLY A 44 15.79 12.25 9.70
C GLY A 44 14.35 12.70 9.97
N TYR A 45 13.86 13.75 9.30
CA TYR A 45 12.45 14.13 9.42
C TYR A 45 11.55 13.14 8.69
N THR A 46 10.46 12.74 9.34
CA THR A 46 9.28 12.14 8.73
C THR A 46 8.05 12.44 9.59
N CYS A 47 6.91 12.63 8.94
CA CYS A 47 5.66 12.92 9.64
C CYS A 47 5.06 11.63 10.26
N PRO A 48 4.03 11.75 11.13
CA PRO A 48 3.40 10.58 11.74
C PRO A 48 2.94 9.50 10.75
N LYS A 49 2.49 9.88 9.55
CA LYS A 49 2.08 8.90 8.51
C LYS A 49 3.23 7.99 8.09
N GLY A 50 4.42 8.55 7.84
CA GLY A 50 5.60 7.77 7.48
C GLY A 50 6.06 6.85 8.62
N ARG A 51 6.01 7.34 9.86
CA ARG A 51 6.40 6.55 11.05
C ARG A 51 5.44 5.41 11.39
N SER A 52 4.18 5.49 10.95
CA SER A 52 3.14 4.48 11.21
C SER A 52 3.01 3.43 10.09
N GLU A 53 4.01 3.33 9.22
CA GLU A 53 4.00 2.35 8.12
C GLU A 53 4.04 0.90 8.61
N ASP A 54 4.72 0.62 9.72
CA ASP A 54 4.75 -0.69 10.35
C ASP A 54 3.36 -1.15 10.80
N ASP A 55 2.61 -0.29 11.48
CA ASP A 55 1.22 -0.54 11.88
C ASP A 55 0.34 -0.76 10.64
N ARG A 56 0.47 0.08 9.62
CA ARG A 56 -0.30 -0.01 8.38
C ARG A 56 -0.03 -1.30 7.60
N ILE A 57 1.23 -1.67 7.46
CA ILE A 57 1.65 -2.87 6.71
C ILE A 57 1.21 -4.14 7.42
N ASN A 58 1.30 -4.16 8.75
CA ASN A 58 1.02 -5.33 9.56
C ASN A 58 -0.44 -5.38 10.07
N HIS A 59 -1.27 -4.37 9.77
CA HIS A 59 -2.63 -4.28 10.29
C HIS A 59 -3.47 -5.52 9.92
N PRO A 60 -4.18 -6.14 10.87
CA PRO A 60 -4.98 -7.35 10.62
C PRO A 60 -6.09 -7.14 9.58
N ASP A 61 -6.66 -5.94 9.53
CA ASP A 61 -7.74 -5.60 8.58
C ASP A 61 -7.21 -5.11 7.23
N ARG A 62 -5.90 -5.19 6.99
CA ARG A 62 -5.33 -4.80 5.69
C ARG A 62 -5.91 -5.68 4.58
N LEU A 63 -6.45 -5.04 3.55
CA LEU A 63 -6.93 -5.74 2.35
C LEU A 63 -5.76 -6.40 1.61
N ARG A 64 -5.80 -7.72 1.49
CA ARG A 64 -4.75 -8.52 0.84
C ARG A 64 -5.20 -9.18 -0.45
N GLN A 65 -6.47 -9.09 -0.77
CA GLN A 65 -7.09 -9.71 -1.94
C GLN A 65 -8.22 -8.83 -2.47
N CYS A 66 -8.56 -9.02 -3.72
CA CYS A 66 -9.71 -8.34 -4.33
C CYS A 66 -10.99 -8.74 -3.61
N GLN A 67 -11.92 -7.80 -3.53
CA GLN A 67 -13.23 -8.02 -2.91
C GLN A 67 -14.34 -7.52 -3.85
N LYS A 68 -15.43 -8.25 -3.88
CA LYS A 68 -16.64 -7.88 -4.63
C LYS A 68 -17.81 -7.71 -3.68
N ARG A 69 -18.62 -6.69 -3.91
CA ARG A 69 -19.85 -6.47 -3.14
C ARG A 69 -20.90 -7.53 -3.50
N SER A 70 -21.47 -8.14 -2.48
CA SER A 70 -22.62 -9.04 -2.54
C SER A 70 -23.74 -8.52 -1.63
N PRO A 71 -24.95 -9.11 -1.67
CA PRO A 71 -26.04 -8.75 -0.74
C PRO A 71 -25.64 -8.88 0.75
N ASP A 72 -24.75 -9.83 1.06
CA ASP A 72 -24.31 -10.12 2.43
C ASP A 72 -23.04 -9.35 2.84
N GLY A 73 -22.54 -8.45 1.98
CA GLY A 73 -21.35 -7.65 2.26
C GLY A 73 -20.25 -7.82 1.21
N LEU A 74 -18.99 -7.61 1.61
CA LEU A 74 -17.82 -7.79 0.73
C LEU A 74 -17.33 -9.23 0.81
N ALA A 75 -17.17 -9.88 -0.34
CA ALA A 75 -16.65 -11.24 -0.46
C ALA A 75 -15.35 -11.24 -1.29
N PRO A 76 -14.34 -12.04 -0.88
CA PRO A 76 -13.11 -12.16 -1.65
C PRO A 76 -13.36 -12.80 -3.01
N ILE A 77 -12.64 -12.31 -4.03
CA ILE A 77 -12.63 -12.88 -5.38
C ILE A 77 -11.22 -12.95 -5.92
N GLU A 78 -11.00 -13.81 -6.90
CA GLU A 78 -9.72 -13.90 -7.59
C GLU A 78 -9.39 -12.63 -8.37
N THR A 79 -8.10 -12.24 -8.38
CA THR A 79 -7.64 -11.00 -9.04
C THR A 79 -7.95 -10.99 -10.54
N THR A 80 -7.76 -12.11 -11.22
CA THR A 80 -8.09 -12.26 -12.66
C THR A 80 -9.56 -12.04 -12.91
N GLN A 81 -10.43 -12.64 -12.10
CA GLN A 81 -11.87 -12.41 -12.18
C GLN A 81 -12.23 -10.94 -11.98
N ALA A 82 -11.63 -10.27 -10.97
CA ALA A 82 -11.87 -8.85 -10.73
C ALA A 82 -11.50 -7.99 -11.93
N LEU A 83 -10.33 -8.25 -12.53
CA LEU A 83 -9.85 -7.52 -13.71
C LEU A 83 -10.75 -7.74 -14.93
N ASP A 84 -11.17 -8.96 -15.19
CA ASP A 84 -12.06 -9.30 -16.31
C ASP A 84 -13.42 -8.60 -16.16
N GLU A 85 -14.02 -8.65 -14.98
CA GLU A 85 -15.31 -7.99 -14.71
C GLU A 85 -15.21 -6.46 -14.83
N ILE A 86 -14.12 -5.84 -14.30
CA ILE A 86 -13.88 -4.41 -14.44
C ILE A 86 -13.69 -4.02 -15.90
N ALA A 87 -12.87 -4.77 -16.65
CA ALA A 87 -12.63 -4.50 -18.06
C ALA A 87 -13.92 -4.59 -18.88
N ALA A 88 -14.73 -5.64 -18.68
CA ALA A 88 -16.00 -5.80 -19.35
C ALA A 88 -16.97 -4.64 -19.03
N LYS A 89 -17.03 -4.20 -17.75
CA LYS A 89 -17.89 -3.09 -17.36
C LYS A 89 -17.43 -1.75 -17.95
N LEU A 90 -16.13 -1.48 -17.98
CA LEU A 90 -15.59 -0.28 -18.63
C LEU A 90 -15.85 -0.27 -20.13
N GLN A 91 -15.67 -1.39 -20.82
CA GLN A 91 -15.99 -1.51 -22.25
C GLN A 91 -17.46 -1.25 -22.53
N GLN A 92 -18.37 -1.79 -21.70
CA GLN A 92 -19.80 -1.52 -21.81
C GLN A 92 -20.09 -0.02 -21.67
N ILE A 93 -19.58 0.64 -20.62
CA ILE A 93 -19.80 2.07 -20.37
C ILE A 93 -19.30 2.92 -21.55
N ILE A 94 -18.10 2.63 -22.06
CA ILE A 94 -17.52 3.34 -23.20
C ILE A 94 -18.37 3.13 -24.47
N SER A 95 -18.86 1.93 -24.70
CA SER A 95 -19.71 1.62 -25.85
C SER A 95 -21.05 2.34 -25.80
N GLU A 96 -21.65 2.47 -24.61
CA GLU A 96 -22.97 3.08 -24.42
C GLU A 96 -22.91 4.62 -24.34
N HIS A 97 -21.84 5.18 -23.78
CA HIS A 97 -21.77 6.61 -23.40
C HIS A 97 -20.55 7.35 -23.98
N GLY A 98 -19.68 6.66 -24.72
CA GLY A 98 -18.45 7.21 -25.28
C GLY A 98 -17.25 7.21 -24.32
N PRO A 99 -16.03 7.44 -24.86
CA PRO A 99 -14.80 7.35 -24.06
C PRO A 99 -14.71 8.42 -22.94
N ASP A 100 -15.32 9.57 -23.11
CA ASP A 100 -15.30 10.67 -22.12
C ASP A 100 -16.16 10.37 -20.88
N SER A 101 -16.88 9.25 -20.87
CA SER A 101 -17.64 8.79 -19.70
C SER A 101 -16.80 8.13 -18.61
N VAL A 102 -15.53 7.87 -18.89
CA VAL A 102 -14.56 7.28 -17.93
C VAL A 102 -13.46 8.29 -17.65
N ALA A 103 -13.33 8.71 -16.40
CA ALA A 103 -12.34 9.68 -15.91
C ALA A 103 -11.44 9.09 -14.84
#